data_4ab35777c397dbe1da27b425c6a82713
#
_entry.id   4ab35777c397dbe1da27b425c6a82713
#
_cell.length_a   1.000
_cell.length_b   1.000
_cell.length_c   1.000
_cell.angle_alpha   90.00
_cell.angle_beta   90.00
_cell.angle_gamma   90.00
#
_symmetry.space_group_name_H-M   'P 1'
#
loop_
_entity.id
_entity.type
_entity.pdbx_description
1 polymer ?
#
loop_
_entity_poly.entity_id
_entity_poly.type
_entity_poly.pdbx_seq_one_letter_code
_entity_poly.pdbx_strand_id
1 'polypeptide(L)'
;MLLPVLWPRRKVDTHKGDYGYVFILGGSPGLTGAVCLCSQAALKIGAGGVLAGVPKSLNSIFEIKLTEVMSEPLEEQGGYLCQGAWKTIKEVLSRIDVFAIGPGAALKTTTQKLILKVIETVNKPLVVDADGINALAQNLTVLTRRKTKKIILTPHLGEFSRLIKQDREKIKKNRKELARKFALKYNLILVLKGHRTLISDGKRLFENKTGNPGMATAGTGDVLSGMIAGLVAQGLECFEAAKLGVYLHGLAADFAVKDKTQNCLIASDIIEYLPKAIKAHK
;
A
#
# COMPACT_ATOMS: atom_id res chain seq x y z
N MET A 1 -7.50 12.55 -20.74
CA MET A 1 -6.12 13.02 -20.81
C MET A 1 -5.25 11.98 -20.12
N LEU A 2 -4.31 11.36 -20.86
CA LEU A 2 -3.40 10.36 -20.30
C LEU A 2 -2.48 11.01 -19.27
N LEU A 3 -2.16 10.28 -18.21
CA LEU A 3 -1.24 10.74 -17.18
C LEU A 3 0.19 10.70 -17.76
N PRO A 4 0.97 11.78 -17.77
CA PRO A 4 2.33 11.76 -18.28
C PRO A 4 3.30 11.16 -17.25
N VAL A 5 3.15 9.84 -16.99
CA VAL A 5 4.10 9.06 -16.19
C VAL A 5 4.66 7.97 -17.07
N LEU A 6 5.97 7.90 -17.18
CA LEU A 6 6.63 6.85 -17.94
C LEU A 6 6.44 5.51 -17.23
N TRP A 7 5.79 4.59 -17.93
CA TRP A 7 5.68 3.19 -17.47
C TRP A 7 7.05 2.50 -17.55
N PRO A 8 7.45 1.71 -16.54
CA PRO A 8 8.68 0.91 -16.63
C PRO A 8 8.57 -0.09 -17.79
N ARG A 9 9.37 0.12 -18.85
CA ARG A 9 9.39 -0.81 -19.98
C ARG A 9 10.20 -2.05 -19.62
N ARG A 10 9.63 -3.23 -19.86
CA ARG A 10 10.39 -4.49 -19.74
C ARG A 10 11.33 -4.64 -20.92
N LYS A 11 12.60 -4.95 -20.64
CA LYS A 11 13.59 -5.27 -21.65
C LYS A 11 13.37 -6.70 -22.15
N VAL A 12 13.93 -7.04 -23.33
CA VAL A 12 13.84 -8.40 -23.89
C VAL A 12 14.64 -9.37 -23.03
N ASP A 13 15.88 -9.00 -22.69
CA ASP A 13 16.75 -9.77 -21.79
C ASP A 13 16.59 -9.23 -20.37
N THR A 14 15.82 -9.96 -19.57
CA THR A 14 15.45 -9.53 -18.21
C THR A 14 15.01 -10.73 -17.35
N HIS A 15 15.17 -10.60 -16.02
CA HIS A 15 14.72 -11.59 -15.05
C HIS A 15 13.89 -10.92 -13.93
N LYS A 16 13.26 -11.72 -13.07
CA LYS A 16 12.37 -11.21 -12.00
C LYS A 16 13.05 -10.21 -11.06
N GLY A 17 14.34 -10.34 -10.81
CA GLY A 17 15.10 -9.41 -9.95
C GLY A 17 15.17 -7.98 -10.48
N ASP A 18 15.06 -7.77 -11.81
CA ASP A 18 15.09 -6.44 -12.41
C ASP A 18 13.84 -5.59 -12.08
N TYR A 19 12.77 -6.25 -11.61
CA TYR A 19 11.49 -5.61 -11.28
C TYR A 19 11.22 -5.56 -9.78
N GLY A 20 12.21 -5.94 -8.97
CA GLY A 20 12.23 -5.81 -7.52
C GLY A 20 11.27 -6.73 -6.78
N TYR A 21 11.53 -6.86 -5.49
CA TYR A 21 10.74 -7.68 -4.56
C TYR A 21 10.01 -6.81 -3.55
N VAL A 22 8.72 -7.09 -3.37
CA VAL A 22 7.87 -6.43 -2.35
C VAL A 22 7.71 -7.37 -1.16
N PHE A 23 7.95 -6.87 0.06
CA PHE A 23 7.58 -7.55 1.30
C PHE A 23 6.29 -6.94 1.83
N ILE A 24 5.28 -7.76 2.10
CA ILE A 24 4.01 -7.31 2.65
C ILE A 24 3.88 -7.80 4.08
N LEU A 25 3.88 -6.89 5.03
CA LEU A 25 3.74 -7.18 6.46
C LEU A 25 2.31 -6.92 6.92
N GLY A 26 1.59 -7.98 7.24
CA GLY A 26 0.20 -7.85 7.66
C GLY A 26 -0.48 -9.19 7.96
N GLY A 27 -1.81 -9.17 7.93
CA GLY A 27 -2.63 -10.33 8.22
C GLY A 27 -2.84 -10.58 9.71
N SER A 28 -4.04 -11.03 10.03
CA SER A 28 -4.47 -11.45 11.36
C SER A 28 -5.76 -12.29 11.22
N PRO A 29 -6.25 -12.94 12.30
CA PRO A 29 -7.51 -13.67 12.27
C PRO A 29 -8.66 -12.82 11.71
N GLY A 30 -9.36 -13.35 10.70
CA GLY A 30 -10.45 -12.67 9.99
C GLY A 30 -10.03 -11.64 8.94
N LEU A 31 -8.74 -11.26 8.84
CA LEU A 31 -8.24 -10.22 7.94
C LEU A 31 -7.17 -10.71 6.94
N THR A 32 -7.09 -12.02 6.69
CA THR A 32 -6.11 -12.62 5.77
C THR A 32 -6.29 -12.13 4.32
N GLY A 33 -7.54 -11.80 3.92
CA GLY A 33 -7.86 -11.31 2.59
C GLY A 33 -7.15 -10.02 2.20
N ALA A 34 -6.87 -9.13 3.15
CA ALA A 34 -6.18 -7.86 2.91
C ALA A 34 -4.76 -8.07 2.35
N VAL A 35 -3.98 -8.98 2.96
CA VAL A 35 -2.65 -9.35 2.47
C VAL A 35 -2.73 -10.03 1.11
N CYS A 36 -3.73 -10.90 0.89
CA CYS A 36 -3.91 -11.56 -0.40
C CYS A 36 -4.15 -10.54 -1.53
N LEU A 37 -5.06 -9.59 -1.33
CA LEU A 37 -5.37 -8.54 -2.30
C LEU A 37 -4.17 -7.63 -2.57
N CYS A 38 -3.47 -7.21 -1.51
CA CYS A 38 -2.26 -6.39 -1.63
C CYS A 38 -1.16 -7.13 -2.42
N SER A 39 -0.94 -8.42 -2.13
CA SER A 39 0.06 -9.26 -2.78
C SER A 39 -0.21 -9.46 -4.27
N GLN A 40 -1.45 -9.86 -4.59
CA GLN A 40 -1.86 -10.06 -5.98
C GLN A 40 -1.77 -8.76 -6.78
N ALA A 41 -2.18 -7.63 -6.20
CA ALA A 41 -2.08 -6.33 -6.84
C ALA A 41 -0.62 -5.92 -7.12
N ALA A 42 0.29 -6.18 -6.19
CA ALA A 42 1.73 -5.90 -6.37
C ALA A 42 2.35 -6.72 -7.50
N LEU A 43 2.01 -8.01 -7.62
CA LEU A 43 2.43 -8.85 -8.74
C LEU A 43 1.80 -8.38 -10.06
N LYS A 44 0.48 -8.15 -10.05
CA LYS A 44 -0.27 -7.81 -11.26
C LYS A 44 0.14 -6.48 -11.88
N ILE A 45 0.60 -5.52 -11.05
CA ILE A 45 1.13 -4.24 -11.52
C ILE A 45 2.57 -4.37 -12.07
N GLY A 46 3.26 -5.49 -11.82
CA GLY A 46 4.54 -5.81 -12.44
C GLY A 46 5.73 -6.00 -11.52
N ALA A 47 5.57 -6.09 -10.21
CA ALA A 47 6.67 -6.48 -9.30
C ALA A 47 7.29 -7.82 -9.73
N GLY A 48 8.59 -7.98 -9.57
CA GLY A 48 9.31 -9.20 -9.93
C GLY A 48 9.02 -10.37 -8.99
N GLY A 49 8.69 -10.08 -7.73
CA GLY A 49 8.25 -11.04 -6.74
C GLY A 49 7.61 -10.38 -5.52
N VAL A 50 6.81 -11.15 -4.80
CA VAL A 50 6.18 -10.72 -3.54
C VAL A 50 6.41 -11.78 -2.48
N LEU A 51 6.78 -11.34 -1.28
CA LEU A 51 6.92 -12.15 -0.08
C LEU A 51 5.96 -11.62 0.98
N ALA A 52 4.98 -12.42 1.36
CA ALA A 52 4.00 -12.08 2.39
C ALA A 52 4.49 -12.53 3.77
N GLY A 53 4.87 -11.57 4.63
CA GLY A 53 5.21 -11.80 6.04
C GLY A 53 3.94 -11.81 6.90
N VAL A 54 3.55 -13.00 7.34
CA VAL A 54 2.24 -13.26 7.95
C VAL A 54 2.38 -14.04 9.26
N PRO A 55 1.36 -14.01 10.16
CA PRO A 55 1.39 -14.84 11.36
C PRO A 55 1.58 -16.32 11.03
N LYS A 56 2.50 -16.99 11.72
CA LYS A 56 2.88 -18.38 11.48
C LYS A 56 1.67 -19.32 11.49
N SER A 57 0.76 -19.17 12.44
CA SER A 57 -0.44 -20.01 12.54
C SER A 57 -1.43 -19.84 11.38
N LEU A 58 -1.34 -18.75 10.63
CA LEU A 58 -2.21 -18.46 9.49
C LEU A 58 -1.54 -18.75 8.15
N ASN A 59 -0.26 -19.16 8.12
CA ASN A 59 0.54 -19.29 6.90
C ASN A 59 -0.12 -20.20 5.85
N SER A 60 -0.67 -21.34 6.27
CA SER A 60 -1.35 -22.29 5.36
C SER A 60 -2.54 -21.67 4.61
N ILE A 61 -3.22 -20.69 5.21
CA ILE A 61 -4.32 -19.97 4.54
C ILE A 61 -3.77 -19.17 3.36
N PHE A 62 -2.60 -18.55 3.51
CA PHE A 62 -1.99 -17.76 2.44
C PHE A 62 -1.43 -18.65 1.34
N GLU A 63 -0.80 -19.79 1.68
CA GLU A 63 -0.30 -20.77 0.70
C GLU A 63 -1.42 -21.36 -0.16
N ILE A 64 -2.61 -21.57 0.42
CA ILE A 64 -3.79 -22.04 -0.33
C ILE A 64 -4.34 -20.94 -1.25
N LYS A 65 -4.34 -19.68 -0.81
CA LYS A 65 -4.96 -18.56 -1.54
C LYS A 65 -4.06 -17.92 -2.58
N LEU A 66 -2.75 -18.05 -2.46
CA LEU A 66 -1.75 -17.30 -3.22
C LEU A 66 -0.80 -18.25 -3.94
N THR A 67 -0.98 -18.45 -5.24
CA THR A 67 -0.16 -19.39 -6.05
C THR A 67 1.21 -18.78 -6.36
N GLU A 68 1.28 -17.51 -6.76
CA GLU A 68 2.53 -16.88 -7.24
C GLU A 68 3.25 -16.05 -6.17
N VAL A 69 2.66 -15.91 -4.97
CA VAL A 69 3.23 -15.16 -3.86
C VAL A 69 3.90 -16.11 -2.88
N MET A 70 5.14 -15.83 -2.55
CA MET A 70 5.84 -16.53 -1.46
C MET A 70 5.32 -16.05 -0.11
N SER A 71 5.33 -16.93 0.89
CA SER A 71 4.99 -16.57 2.27
C SER A 71 6.18 -16.73 3.20
N GLU A 72 6.24 -15.87 4.23
CA GLU A 72 7.23 -15.92 5.31
C GLU A 72 6.47 -16.01 6.64
N PRO A 73 6.46 -17.18 7.28
CA PRO A 73 5.79 -17.35 8.57
C PRO A 73 6.55 -16.61 9.67
N LEU A 74 5.89 -15.62 10.27
CA LEU A 74 6.46 -14.75 11.29
C LEU A 74 5.97 -15.12 12.69
N GLU A 75 6.81 -14.84 13.69
CA GLU A 75 6.45 -15.00 15.10
C GLU A 75 5.23 -14.17 15.48
N GLU A 76 4.33 -14.77 16.24
CA GLU A 76 3.02 -14.23 16.54
C GLU A 76 2.56 -14.60 17.96
N GLN A 77 1.49 -13.97 18.44
CA GLN A 77 0.78 -14.29 19.67
C GLN A 77 -0.73 -14.35 19.39
N GLY A 78 -1.32 -15.56 19.41
CA GLY A 78 -2.75 -15.76 19.15
C GLY A 78 -3.21 -15.34 17.75
N GLY A 79 -2.37 -15.54 16.73
CA GLY A 79 -2.65 -15.15 15.35
C GLY A 79 -2.30 -13.68 15.00
N TYR A 80 -1.71 -12.93 15.93
CA TYR A 80 -1.32 -11.53 15.74
C TYR A 80 0.21 -11.37 15.74
N LEU A 81 0.76 -10.69 14.77
CA LEU A 81 2.19 -10.43 14.68
C LEU A 81 2.72 -9.77 15.96
N CYS A 82 3.89 -10.19 16.40
CA CYS A 82 4.53 -9.67 17.61
C CYS A 82 5.98 -9.21 17.36
N GLN A 83 6.61 -8.59 18.37
CA GLN A 83 7.95 -8.05 18.23
C GLN A 83 9.03 -9.10 17.89
N GLY A 84 8.82 -10.37 18.24
CA GLY A 84 9.71 -11.48 17.88
C GLY A 84 9.85 -11.68 16.37
N ALA A 85 8.81 -11.36 15.60
CA ALA A 85 8.85 -11.39 14.13
C ALA A 85 9.99 -10.53 13.53
N TRP A 86 10.49 -9.54 14.28
CA TRP A 86 11.60 -8.68 13.82
C TRP A 86 12.87 -9.45 13.51
N LYS A 87 13.13 -10.58 14.16
CA LYS A 87 14.31 -11.41 13.87
C LYS A 87 14.24 -11.93 12.42
N THR A 88 13.17 -12.59 12.05
CA THR A 88 12.95 -13.12 10.69
C THR A 88 12.88 -12.01 9.65
N ILE A 89 12.20 -10.90 9.97
CA ILE A 89 12.14 -9.73 9.05
C ILE A 89 13.55 -9.24 8.71
N LYS A 90 14.48 -9.18 9.67
CA LYS A 90 15.87 -8.76 9.41
C LYS A 90 16.59 -9.69 8.44
N GLU A 91 16.33 -10.99 8.52
CA GLU A 91 16.98 -12.01 7.67
C GLU A 91 16.58 -11.86 6.21
N VAL A 92 15.37 -11.41 5.93
CA VAL A 92 14.87 -11.22 4.56
C VAL A 92 15.17 -9.84 3.95
N LEU A 93 15.65 -8.87 4.75
CA LEU A 93 15.88 -7.48 4.31
C LEU A 93 16.76 -7.34 3.06
N SER A 94 17.78 -8.18 2.90
CA SER A 94 18.72 -8.13 1.76
C SER A 94 18.04 -8.50 0.43
N ARG A 95 16.98 -9.28 0.48
CA ARG A 95 16.25 -9.78 -0.70
C ARG A 95 15.06 -8.91 -1.10
N ILE A 96 14.75 -7.87 -0.32
CA ILE A 96 13.55 -7.05 -0.46
C ILE A 96 13.93 -5.64 -0.89
N ASP A 97 13.17 -5.07 -1.81
CA ASP A 97 13.36 -3.71 -2.32
C ASP A 97 12.36 -2.71 -1.72
N VAL A 98 11.13 -3.15 -1.42
CA VAL A 98 10.04 -2.31 -0.91
C VAL A 98 9.23 -3.05 0.14
N PHE A 99 8.78 -2.34 1.16
CA PHE A 99 7.84 -2.84 2.18
C PHE A 99 6.45 -2.22 1.99
N ALA A 100 5.40 -3.04 1.99
CA ALA A 100 4.02 -2.62 2.24
C ALA A 100 3.61 -3.10 3.64
N ILE A 101 3.12 -2.20 4.48
CA ILE A 101 2.92 -2.46 5.92
C ILE A 101 1.51 -2.06 6.33
N GLY A 102 0.81 -2.98 6.98
CA GLY A 102 -0.44 -2.71 7.66
C GLY A 102 -1.69 -3.39 7.14
N PRO A 103 -1.77 -3.90 5.89
CA PRO A 103 -2.96 -4.60 5.41
C PRO A 103 -3.40 -5.71 6.36
N GLY A 104 -4.56 -5.56 7.00
CA GLY A 104 -5.14 -6.56 7.90
C GLY A 104 -4.28 -6.94 9.12
N ALA A 105 -3.38 -6.09 9.58
CA ALA A 105 -2.45 -6.40 10.67
C ALA A 105 -3.11 -6.40 12.07
N ALA A 106 -4.27 -5.80 12.20
CA ALA A 106 -5.02 -5.53 13.44
C ALA A 106 -4.34 -4.52 14.39
N LEU A 107 -5.11 -4.11 15.41
CA LEU A 107 -4.72 -3.04 16.34
C LEU A 107 -4.15 -3.57 17.67
N LYS A 108 -3.69 -4.82 17.72
CA LYS A 108 -3.05 -5.35 18.93
C LYS A 108 -1.77 -4.59 19.26
N THR A 109 -1.56 -4.27 20.52
CA THR A 109 -0.41 -3.49 20.99
C THR A 109 0.93 -4.11 20.57
N THR A 110 1.03 -5.45 20.57
CA THR A 110 2.23 -6.19 20.13
C THR A 110 2.52 -5.95 18.65
N THR A 111 1.49 -6.01 17.81
CA THR A 111 1.57 -5.75 16.37
C THR A 111 1.92 -4.29 16.07
N GLN A 112 1.28 -3.35 16.77
CA GLN A 112 1.59 -1.91 16.60
C GLN A 112 3.06 -1.60 16.96
N LYS A 113 3.59 -2.19 18.04
CA LYS A 113 5.00 -2.04 18.41
C LYS A 113 5.95 -2.59 17.33
N LEU A 114 5.63 -3.73 16.74
CA LEU A 114 6.40 -4.29 15.62
C LEU A 114 6.37 -3.35 14.42
N ILE A 115 5.18 -2.88 14.01
CA ILE A 115 5.01 -1.96 12.89
C ILE A 115 5.83 -0.69 13.08
N LEU A 116 5.73 -0.05 14.24
CA LEU A 116 6.51 1.16 14.54
C LEU A 116 8.02 0.89 14.48
N LYS A 117 8.49 -0.25 15.00
CA LYS A 117 9.88 -0.66 14.92
C LYS A 117 10.35 -0.84 13.47
N VAL A 118 9.54 -1.49 12.63
CA VAL A 118 9.85 -1.67 11.21
C VAL A 118 9.96 -0.31 10.50
N ILE A 119 8.97 0.59 10.71
CA ILE A 119 8.97 1.93 10.11
C ILE A 119 10.20 2.74 10.54
N GLU A 120 10.61 2.65 11.80
CA GLU A 120 11.77 3.38 12.34
C GLU A 120 13.11 2.86 11.81
N THR A 121 13.23 1.52 11.65
CA THR A 121 14.54 0.87 11.47
C THR A 121 14.86 0.40 10.05
N VAL A 122 13.86 0.12 9.22
CA VAL A 122 14.07 -0.34 7.85
C VAL A 122 14.54 0.82 6.97
N ASN A 123 15.64 0.59 6.21
CA ASN A 123 16.18 1.56 5.25
C ASN A 123 15.83 1.18 3.80
N LYS A 124 14.60 0.78 3.57
CA LYS A 124 14.01 0.50 2.26
C LYS A 124 12.78 1.39 2.06
N PRO A 125 12.31 1.63 0.84
CA PRO A 125 11.03 2.30 0.61
C PRO A 125 9.89 1.62 1.37
N LEU A 126 9.00 2.42 1.96
CA LEU A 126 7.85 1.95 2.75
C LEU A 126 6.55 2.48 2.16
N VAL A 127 5.57 1.61 1.98
CA VAL A 127 4.16 1.96 1.76
C VAL A 127 3.41 1.55 3.02
N VAL A 128 2.82 2.50 3.72
CA VAL A 128 2.13 2.27 5.00
C VAL A 128 0.65 2.58 4.83
N ASP A 129 -0.20 1.59 5.09
CA ASP A 129 -1.65 1.68 4.96
C ASP A 129 -2.37 1.10 6.18
N ALA A 130 -3.65 1.31 6.26
CA ALA A 130 -4.57 0.66 7.19
C ALA A 130 -4.04 0.66 8.65
N ASP A 131 -3.81 -0.52 9.23
CA ASP A 131 -3.37 -0.63 10.63
C ASP A 131 -1.94 -0.12 10.84
N GLY A 132 -1.14 -0.03 9.79
CA GLY A 132 0.14 0.68 9.81
C GLY A 132 -0.02 2.17 10.08
N ILE A 133 -1.03 2.79 9.49
CA ILE A 133 -1.38 4.21 9.74
C ILE A 133 -1.96 4.38 11.14
N ASN A 134 -2.79 3.44 11.58
CA ASN A 134 -3.32 3.45 12.94
C ASN A 134 -2.20 3.34 14.00
N ALA A 135 -1.18 2.52 13.76
CA ALA A 135 -0.01 2.44 14.62
C ALA A 135 0.77 3.77 14.65
N LEU A 136 0.99 4.41 13.49
CA LEU A 136 1.62 5.73 13.41
C LEU A 136 0.84 6.81 14.17
N ALA A 137 -0.50 6.77 14.17
CA ALA A 137 -1.33 7.72 14.91
C ALA A 137 -1.08 7.67 16.43
N GLN A 138 -0.59 6.54 16.97
CA GLN A 138 -0.19 6.42 18.38
C GLN A 138 1.18 7.07 18.65
N ASN A 139 2.08 7.08 17.66
CA ASN A 139 3.42 7.64 17.85
C ASN A 139 4.02 8.18 16.54
N LEU A 140 3.67 9.42 16.21
CA LEU A 140 4.18 10.11 15.02
C LEU A 140 5.68 10.47 15.09
N THR A 141 6.31 10.43 16.28
CA THR A 141 7.74 10.74 16.41
C THR A 141 8.62 9.73 15.66
N VAL A 142 8.11 8.52 15.42
CA VAL A 142 8.76 7.51 14.58
C VAL A 142 9.05 8.05 13.17
N LEU A 143 8.17 8.89 12.62
CA LEU A 143 8.38 9.51 11.31
C LEU A 143 9.57 10.47 11.27
N THR A 144 9.98 11.05 12.40
CA THR A 144 11.15 11.94 12.47
C THR A 144 12.44 11.17 12.72
N ARG A 145 12.35 9.96 13.27
CA ARG A 145 13.51 9.11 13.60
C ARG A 145 13.78 8.01 12.57
N ARG A 146 12.87 7.81 11.61
CA ARG A 146 13.00 6.74 10.61
C ARG A 146 14.27 6.86 9.79
N LYS A 147 14.83 5.71 9.41
CA LYS A 147 16.04 5.65 8.58
C LYS A 147 15.76 5.99 7.12
N THR A 148 14.70 5.41 6.54
CA THR A 148 14.34 5.69 5.14
C THR A 148 13.69 7.06 4.97
N LYS A 149 14.05 7.77 3.90
CA LYS A 149 13.34 8.99 3.46
C LYS A 149 12.23 8.68 2.45
N LYS A 150 12.18 7.44 1.93
CA LYS A 150 11.24 6.99 0.91
C LYS A 150 10.03 6.32 1.59
N ILE A 151 9.06 7.11 2.04
CA ILE A 151 7.85 6.61 2.67
C ILE A 151 6.59 7.21 2.05
N ILE A 152 5.61 6.36 1.78
CA ILE A 152 4.30 6.70 1.24
C ILE A 152 3.27 6.28 2.28
N LEU A 153 2.42 7.21 2.71
CA LEU A 153 1.26 6.91 3.56
C LEU A 153 -0.02 7.01 2.72
N THR A 154 -0.93 6.05 2.89
CA THR A 154 -2.17 5.97 2.11
C THR A 154 -3.44 6.10 2.96
N PRO A 155 -3.58 7.11 3.85
CA PRO A 155 -4.75 7.22 4.71
C PRO A 155 -6.03 7.52 3.95
N HIS A 156 -7.14 6.90 4.35
CA HIS A 156 -8.46 7.46 4.09
C HIS A 156 -8.75 8.61 5.08
N LEU A 157 -9.84 9.35 4.87
CA LEU A 157 -10.16 10.53 5.68
C LEU A 157 -10.19 10.25 7.20
N GLY A 158 -10.71 9.08 7.61
CA GLY A 158 -10.77 8.71 9.02
C GLY A 158 -9.40 8.40 9.63
N GLU A 159 -8.51 7.75 8.90
CA GLU A 159 -7.11 7.51 9.31
C GLU A 159 -6.34 8.82 9.37
N PHE A 160 -6.52 9.70 8.40
CA PHE A 160 -5.87 11.00 8.40
C PHE A 160 -6.35 11.88 9.55
N SER A 161 -7.65 11.85 9.88
CA SER A 161 -8.22 12.51 11.06
C SER A 161 -7.51 12.07 12.35
N ARG A 162 -7.27 10.77 12.52
CA ARG A 162 -6.50 10.23 13.67
C ARG A 162 -5.05 10.67 13.67
N LEU A 163 -4.37 10.66 12.51
CA LEU A 163 -2.98 11.09 12.38
C LEU A 163 -2.76 12.54 12.80
N ILE A 164 -3.64 13.46 12.35
CA ILE A 164 -3.48 14.89 12.61
C ILE A 164 -4.31 15.41 13.78
N LYS A 165 -5.10 14.53 14.44
CA LYS A 165 -6.00 14.83 15.55
C LYS A 165 -6.95 15.99 15.26
N GLN A 166 -7.57 15.95 14.07
CA GLN A 166 -8.53 16.96 13.63
C GLN A 166 -9.84 16.31 13.18
N ASP A 167 -10.93 17.09 13.31
CA ASP A 167 -12.25 16.68 12.85
C ASP A 167 -12.31 16.48 11.33
N ARG A 168 -13.13 15.49 10.91
CA ARG A 168 -13.25 15.11 9.48
C ARG A 168 -13.84 16.22 8.61
N GLU A 169 -14.76 17.01 9.13
CA GLU A 169 -15.40 18.09 8.37
C GLU A 169 -14.41 19.25 8.15
N LYS A 170 -13.58 19.56 9.16
CA LYS A 170 -12.48 20.53 9.00
C LYS A 170 -11.48 20.06 7.94
N ILE A 171 -11.16 18.76 7.94
CA ILE A 171 -10.25 18.18 6.95
C ILE A 171 -10.86 18.25 5.55
N LYS A 172 -12.13 17.91 5.36
CA LYS A 172 -12.82 17.99 4.06
C LYS A 172 -12.72 19.37 3.44
N LYS A 173 -12.93 20.43 4.24
CA LYS A 173 -12.86 21.83 3.78
C LYS A 173 -11.44 22.26 3.37
N ASN A 174 -10.40 21.68 3.98
CA ASN A 174 -9.00 22.12 3.83
C ASN A 174 -8.07 21.01 3.33
N ARG A 175 -8.58 20.00 2.60
CA ARG A 175 -7.86 18.77 2.22
C ARG A 175 -6.51 19.03 1.58
N LYS A 176 -6.46 19.95 0.61
CA LYS A 176 -5.23 20.24 -0.18
C LYS A 176 -4.14 20.85 0.69
N GLU A 177 -4.50 21.80 1.52
CA GLU A 177 -3.57 22.49 2.42
C GLU A 177 -3.03 21.54 3.49
N LEU A 178 -3.92 20.79 4.16
CA LEU A 178 -3.54 19.86 5.22
C LEU A 178 -2.68 18.71 4.69
N ALA A 179 -3.00 18.20 3.49
CA ALA A 179 -2.19 17.18 2.83
C ALA A 179 -0.77 17.68 2.54
N ARG A 180 -0.62 18.88 2.00
CA ARG A 180 0.69 19.50 1.74
C ARG A 180 1.46 19.75 3.03
N LYS A 181 0.84 20.36 4.03
CA LYS A 181 1.48 20.66 5.32
C LYS A 181 1.99 19.39 6.01
N PHE A 182 1.17 18.32 6.01
CA PHE A 182 1.56 17.06 6.64
C PHE A 182 2.72 16.39 5.88
N ALA A 183 2.63 16.30 4.56
CA ALA A 183 3.68 15.73 3.72
C ALA A 183 5.01 16.48 3.86
N LEU A 184 4.98 17.81 3.87
CA LEU A 184 6.14 18.67 4.05
C LEU A 184 6.76 18.48 5.45
N LYS A 185 5.93 18.53 6.50
CA LYS A 185 6.37 18.43 7.90
C LYS A 185 7.15 17.14 8.16
N TYR A 186 6.69 16.02 7.59
CA TYR A 186 7.30 14.71 7.83
C TYR A 186 8.17 14.23 6.67
N ASN A 187 8.36 15.05 5.62
CA ASN A 187 9.13 14.70 4.42
C ASN A 187 8.74 13.31 3.88
N LEU A 188 7.49 13.20 3.43
CA LEU A 188 6.91 11.95 2.95
C LEU A 188 5.92 12.20 1.80
N ILE A 189 5.52 11.11 1.14
CA ILE A 189 4.43 11.15 0.17
C ILE A 189 3.13 10.80 0.90
N LEU A 190 2.14 11.67 0.80
CA LEU A 190 0.79 11.42 1.32
C LEU A 190 -0.18 11.16 0.17
N VAL A 191 -0.87 10.02 0.23
CA VAL A 191 -2.01 9.66 -0.64
C VAL A 191 -3.28 9.74 0.20
N LEU A 192 -3.94 10.89 0.22
CA LEU A 192 -5.19 11.08 0.96
C LEU A 192 -6.37 10.53 0.16
N LYS A 193 -6.76 9.28 0.48
CA LYS A 193 -7.82 8.53 -0.20
C LYS A 193 -9.21 9.19 -0.06
N GLY A 194 -10.05 9.00 -1.09
CA GLY A 194 -11.42 9.46 -1.18
C GLY A 194 -11.79 9.94 -2.58
N HIS A 195 -12.98 10.51 -2.74
CA HIS A 195 -13.33 11.15 -4.00
C HIS A 195 -12.27 12.20 -4.36
N ARG A 196 -11.71 12.09 -5.59
CA ARG A 196 -10.55 12.88 -6.03
C ARG A 196 -9.37 12.75 -5.07
N THR A 197 -8.84 11.53 -4.94
CA THR A 197 -7.66 11.24 -4.12
C THR A 197 -6.54 12.23 -4.38
N LEU A 198 -5.95 12.77 -3.30
CA LEU A 198 -4.86 13.74 -3.38
C LEU A 198 -3.52 13.06 -3.11
N ILE A 199 -2.53 13.34 -3.93
CA ILE A 199 -1.14 12.91 -3.71
C ILE A 199 -0.27 14.14 -3.51
N SER A 200 0.50 14.19 -2.42
CA SER A 200 1.40 15.31 -2.14
C SER A 200 2.71 14.87 -1.50
N ASP A 201 3.80 15.53 -1.88
CA ASP A 201 5.12 15.46 -1.20
C ASP A 201 5.42 16.74 -0.39
N GLY A 202 4.41 17.62 -0.25
CA GLY A 202 4.53 18.93 0.37
C GLY A 202 4.78 20.06 -0.63
N LYS A 203 5.51 19.79 -1.71
CA LYS A 203 5.79 20.74 -2.80
C LYS A 203 4.82 20.53 -3.97
N ARG A 204 4.82 19.30 -4.53
CA ARG A 204 3.90 18.87 -5.59
C ARG A 204 2.55 18.47 -5.00
N LEU A 205 1.48 18.70 -5.75
CA LEU A 205 0.14 18.21 -5.43
C LEU A 205 -0.51 17.72 -6.72
N PHE A 206 -0.98 16.49 -6.70
CA PHE A 206 -1.78 15.90 -7.77
C PHE A 206 -3.15 15.50 -7.24
N GLU A 207 -4.20 15.79 -8.01
CA GLU A 207 -5.58 15.39 -7.74
C GLU A 207 -6.03 14.37 -8.79
N ASN A 208 -6.31 13.15 -8.37
CA ASN A 208 -6.76 12.09 -9.26
C ASN A 208 -8.23 12.29 -9.68
N LYS A 209 -8.51 12.00 -10.96
CA LYS A 209 -9.85 12.16 -11.55
C LYS A 209 -10.50 10.83 -11.96
N THR A 210 -9.77 9.70 -11.87
CA THR A 210 -10.31 8.37 -12.16
C THR A 210 -10.93 7.74 -10.93
N GLY A 211 -11.79 6.76 -11.16
CA GLY A 211 -12.51 6.06 -10.10
C GLY A 211 -13.96 6.48 -9.98
N ASN A 212 -14.77 5.61 -9.40
CA ASN A 212 -16.22 5.75 -9.30
C ASN A 212 -16.72 5.31 -7.90
N PRO A 213 -17.98 5.61 -7.53
CA PRO A 213 -18.55 5.26 -6.23
C PRO A 213 -18.54 3.76 -5.90
N GLY A 214 -18.55 2.86 -6.88
CA GLY A 214 -18.47 1.41 -6.67
C GLY A 214 -17.19 0.97 -5.94
N MET A 215 -16.14 1.79 -5.95
CA MET A 215 -14.91 1.54 -5.20
C MET A 215 -15.07 1.66 -3.67
N ALA A 216 -16.23 2.07 -3.18
CA ALA A 216 -16.51 2.17 -1.74
C ALA A 216 -16.83 0.78 -1.13
N THR A 217 -15.92 -0.17 -1.33
CA THR A 217 -16.00 -1.55 -0.82
C THR A 217 -14.69 -1.95 -0.13
N ALA A 218 -14.77 -2.93 0.77
CA ALA A 218 -13.61 -3.41 1.51
C ALA A 218 -12.54 -3.99 0.58
N GLY A 219 -11.27 -3.79 0.93
CA GLY A 219 -10.14 -4.36 0.19
C GLY A 219 -9.60 -3.48 -0.94
N THR A 220 -10.34 -2.47 -1.43
CA THR A 220 -9.84 -1.58 -2.51
C THR A 220 -8.60 -0.78 -2.09
N GLY A 221 -8.49 -0.42 -0.81
CA GLY A 221 -7.28 0.20 -0.25
C GLY A 221 -6.08 -0.73 -0.29
N ASP A 222 -6.28 -2.01 0.07
CA ASP A 222 -5.21 -3.02 0.05
C ASP A 222 -4.68 -3.24 -1.38
N VAL A 223 -5.58 -3.27 -2.38
CA VAL A 223 -5.19 -3.31 -3.80
C VAL A 223 -4.33 -2.10 -4.17
N LEU A 224 -4.76 -0.88 -3.79
CA LEU A 224 -3.99 0.34 -4.07
C LEU A 224 -2.59 0.29 -3.46
N SER A 225 -2.48 -0.14 -2.21
CA SER A 225 -1.20 -0.22 -1.49
C SER A 225 -0.25 -1.22 -2.16
N GLY A 226 -0.77 -2.36 -2.61
CA GLY A 226 -0.01 -3.34 -3.39
C GLY A 226 0.46 -2.78 -4.73
N MET A 227 -0.42 -2.09 -5.46
CA MET A 227 -0.07 -1.45 -6.73
C MET A 227 1.05 -0.41 -6.56
N ILE A 228 0.94 0.47 -5.57
CA ILE A 228 1.97 1.48 -5.29
C ILE A 228 3.29 0.81 -4.94
N ALA A 229 3.29 -0.20 -4.06
CA ALA A 229 4.49 -0.92 -3.68
C ALA A 229 5.16 -1.62 -4.87
N GLY A 230 4.36 -2.26 -5.73
CA GLY A 230 4.85 -2.92 -6.95
C GLY A 230 5.45 -1.93 -7.97
N LEU A 231 4.92 -0.71 -8.07
CA LEU A 231 5.49 0.34 -8.93
C LEU A 231 6.81 0.88 -8.36
N VAL A 232 6.90 1.08 -7.03
CA VAL A 232 8.16 1.47 -6.37
C VAL A 232 9.22 0.39 -6.52
N ALA A 233 8.85 -0.90 -6.43
CA ALA A 233 9.78 -2.02 -6.61
C ALA A 233 10.38 -2.05 -8.02
N GLN A 234 9.61 -1.65 -9.05
CA GLN A 234 10.07 -1.50 -10.42
C GLN A 234 10.94 -0.26 -10.65
N GLY A 235 11.29 0.49 -9.60
CA GLY A 235 12.22 1.62 -9.67
C GLY A 235 11.57 2.99 -9.88
N LEU A 236 10.23 3.12 -9.89
CA LEU A 236 9.60 4.43 -9.97
C LEU A 236 9.90 5.26 -8.71
N GLU A 237 10.07 6.58 -8.93
CA GLU A 237 10.12 7.54 -7.83
C GLU A 237 8.80 7.49 -7.04
N CYS A 238 8.88 7.63 -5.70
CA CYS A 238 7.73 7.40 -4.82
C CYS A 238 6.49 8.25 -5.15
N PHE A 239 6.67 9.52 -5.52
CA PHE A 239 5.55 10.39 -5.90
C PHE A 239 4.92 9.94 -7.23
N GLU A 240 5.74 9.59 -8.21
CA GLU A 240 5.26 9.11 -9.52
C GLU A 240 4.61 7.72 -9.40
N ALA A 241 5.15 6.83 -8.56
CA ALA A 241 4.55 5.54 -8.25
C ALA A 241 3.18 5.70 -7.58
N ALA A 242 3.07 6.59 -6.60
CA ALA A 242 1.79 6.89 -5.95
C ALA A 242 0.76 7.48 -6.93
N LYS A 243 1.19 8.42 -7.78
CA LYS A 243 0.35 9.07 -8.77
C LYS A 243 -0.15 8.08 -9.84
N LEU A 244 0.75 7.26 -10.40
CA LEU A 244 0.39 6.24 -11.38
C LEU A 244 -0.48 5.14 -10.78
N GLY A 245 -0.13 4.67 -9.56
CA GLY A 245 -0.90 3.66 -8.84
C GLY A 245 -2.35 4.11 -8.60
N VAL A 246 -2.55 5.32 -8.08
CA VAL A 246 -3.89 5.87 -7.83
C VAL A 246 -4.67 6.06 -9.13
N TYR A 247 -4.02 6.55 -10.18
CA TYR A 247 -4.66 6.73 -11.49
C TYR A 247 -5.13 5.41 -12.09
N LEU A 248 -4.26 4.40 -12.17
CA LEU A 248 -4.59 3.09 -12.73
C LEU A 248 -5.60 2.32 -11.89
N HIS A 249 -5.54 2.44 -10.58
CA HIS A 249 -6.50 1.86 -9.65
C HIS A 249 -7.92 2.38 -9.93
N GLY A 250 -8.08 3.70 -10.07
CA GLY A 250 -9.36 4.29 -10.45
C GLY A 250 -9.78 3.92 -11.88
N LEU A 251 -8.87 3.95 -12.84
CA LEU A 251 -9.15 3.62 -14.23
C LEU A 251 -9.57 2.16 -14.41
N ALA A 252 -8.95 1.23 -13.67
CA ALA A 252 -9.34 -0.18 -13.67
C ALA A 252 -10.78 -0.35 -13.14
N ALA A 253 -11.12 0.35 -12.06
CA ALA A 253 -12.49 0.38 -11.54
C ALA A 253 -13.48 0.99 -12.53
N ASP A 254 -13.08 2.04 -13.26
CA ASP A 254 -13.92 2.68 -14.29
C ASP A 254 -14.16 1.75 -15.50
N PHE A 255 -13.21 0.87 -15.83
CA PHE A 255 -13.43 -0.18 -16.81
C PHE A 255 -14.32 -1.30 -16.26
N ALA A 256 -14.10 -1.70 -15.01
CA ALA A 256 -14.87 -2.79 -14.41
C ALA A 256 -16.39 -2.48 -14.35
N VAL A 257 -16.77 -1.26 -14.01
CA VAL A 257 -18.21 -0.89 -13.92
C VAL A 257 -18.91 -0.79 -15.28
N LYS A 258 -18.20 -0.85 -16.40
CA LYS A 258 -18.80 -0.94 -17.72
C LYS A 258 -19.37 -2.33 -17.99
N ASP A 259 -18.72 -3.35 -17.45
CA ASP A 259 -19.09 -4.76 -17.60
C ASP A 259 -19.85 -5.27 -16.36
N LYS A 260 -19.59 -4.66 -15.19
CA LYS A 260 -20.24 -4.90 -13.90
C LYS A 260 -20.92 -3.61 -13.44
N THR A 261 -21.87 -3.63 -12.54
CA THR A 261 -22.45 -2.40 -11.99
C THR A 261 -21.60 -1.83 -10.85
N GLN A 262 -21.79 -0.56 -10.50
CA GLN A 262 -21.13 0.01 -9.31
C GLN A 262 -21.47 -0.74 -8.02
N ASN A 263 -22.68 -1.30 -7.92
CA ASN A 263 -23.14 -2.05 -6.75
C ASN A 263 -22.47 -3.43 -6.62
N CYS A 264 -21.99 -4.00 -7.74
CA CYS A 264 -21.36 -5.32 -7.77
C CYS A 264 -19.83 -5.27 -7.75
N LEU A 265 -19.23 -4.06 -7.78
CA LEU A 265 -17.78 -3.91 -7.83
C LEU A 265 -17.14 -4.35 -6.50
N ILE A 266 -16.20 -5.27 -6.56
CA ILE A 266 -15.37 -5.71 -5.44
C ILE A 266 -13.87 -5.47 -5.73
N ALA A 267 -13.05 -5.56 -4.71
CA ALA A 267 -11.62 -5.23 -4.82
C ALA A 267 -10.87 -6.10 -5.85
N SER A 268 -11.20 -7.38 -5.96
CA SER A 268 -10.60 -8.30 -6.94
C SER A 268 -10.91 -7.90 -8.39
N ASP A 269 -12.05 -7.26 -8.66
CA ASP A 269 -12.37 -6.77 -10.00
C ASP A 269 -11.36 -5.71 -10.46
N ILE A 270 -10.89 -4.86 -9.56
CA ILE A 270 -9.86 -3.85 -9.88
C ILE A 270 -8.58 -4.55 -10.34
N ILE A 271 -8.17 -5.63 -9.68
CA ILE A 271 -7.00 -6.43 -10.07
C ILE A 271 -7.24 -7.10 -11.44
N GLU A 272 -8.43 -7.61 -11.69
CA GLU A 272 -8.82 -8.24 -12.94
C GLU A 272 -8.75 -7.26 -14.12
N TYR A 273 -9.27 -6.03 -13.95
CA TYR A 273 -9.31 -5.01 -14.99
C TYR A 273 -8.02 -4.16 -15.10
N LEU A 274 -7.04 -4.39 -14.23
CA LEU A 274 -5.77 -3.67 -14.27
C LEU A 274 -5.03 -3.80 -15.61
N PRO A 275 -4.96 -4.98 -16.28
CA PRO A 275 -4.34 -5.09 -17.61
C PRO A 275 -5.02 -4.20 -18.65
N LYS A 276 -6.34 -4.03 -18.59
CA LYS A 276 -7.11 -3.14 -19.50
C LYS A 276 -6.74 -1.67 -19.24
N ALA A 277 -6.63 -1.28 -17.97
CA ALA A 277 -6.21 0.07 -17.58
C ALA A 277 -4.78 0.39 -18.03
N ILE A 278 -3.86 -0.57 -17.87
CA ILE A 278 -2.47 -0.42 -18.31
C ILE A 278 -2.38 -0.25 -19.84
N LYS A 279 -3.10 -1.09 -20.60
CA LYS A 279 -3.13 -0.99 -22.07
C LYS A 279 -3.68 0.35 -22.55
N ALA A 280 -4.69 0.88 -21.88
CA ALA A 280 -5.30 2.17 -22.23
C ALA A 280 -4.43 3.39 -21.82
N HIS A 281 -3.46 3.19 -20.92
CA HIS A 281 -2.52 4.23 -20.48
C HIS A 281 -1.27 4.29 -21.37
N LYS A 282 -0.83 3.17 -21.97
CA LYS A 282 0.32 3.08 -22.89
C LYS A 282 -0.02 3.67 -24.26
#